data_04bc95625ab5dac154db540bcc3bb871
#
_entry.id   04bc95625ab5dac154db540bcc3bb871
#
_cell.length_a   1.000
_cell.length_b   1.000
_cell.length_c   1.000
_cell.angle_alpha   90.00
_cell.angle_beta   90.00
_cell.angle_gamma   90.00
#
_symmetry.space_group_name_H-M   'P 1'
#
loop_
_entity.id
_entity.type
_entity.pdbx_description
1 polymer ?
#
loop_
_entity_poly.entity_id
_entity_poly.type
_entity_poly.pdbx_seq_one_letter_code
_entity_poly.pdbx_strand_id
1 'polypeptide(L)'
;YHYDSPHWNLSVQADVYQNKIENRIVCLPLKGTYTWSMMNYGYTFCRGLNATAQGRYNSADWMFSLLGTLTWQSDVNRTDPDDEDTYNKPICYSPALSSGITSVIGWRNLQLSTSYLYVGERMWSYADPEDVLTPYNNIDMKLTYTHHIGKTAVGACLEVCDLLDEQYEHIPRYPMPGRNYKLTLTFGI
;
A
#
# COMPACT_ATOMS: atom_id res chain seq x y z
N TYR A 1 11.57 -15.10 11.45
CA TYR A 1 13.03 -15.06 11.78
C TYR A 1 13.42 -13.67 12.26
N HIS A 2 14.22 -13.62 13.31
CA HIS A 2 14.72 -12.38 13.88
C HIS A 2 16.20 -12.54 14.20
N TYR A 3 17.00 -11.53 13.87
CA TYR A 3 18.43 -11.47 14.15
C TYR A 3 18.81 -10.09 14.67
N ASP A 4 19.47 -10.05 15.82
CA ASP A 4 19.97 -8.85 16.46
C ASP A 4 21.47 -8.89 16.67
N SER A 5 22.13 -7.78 16.38
CA SER A 5 23.51 -7.51 16.70
C SER A 5 23.70 -6.04 17.09
N PRO A 6 24.85 -5.60 17.60
CA PRO A 6 25.05 -4.22 18.02
C PRO A 6 24.76 -3.16 16.93
N HIS A 7 24.89 -3.53 15.66
CA HIS A 7 24.69 -2.62 14.52
C HIS A 7 23.53 -3.02 13.62
N TRP A 8 23.09 -4.30 13.64
CA TRP A 8 22.08 -4.83 12.74
C TRP A 8 20.90 -5.38 13.50
N ASN A 9 19.72 -5.03 13.02
CA ASN A 9 18.46 -5.66 13.40
C ASN A 9 17.77 -6.11 12.10
N LEU A 10 17.50 -7.40 11.98
CA LEU A 10 16.86 -8.00 10.80
C LEU A 10 15.67 -8.81 11.26
N SER A 11 14.54 -8.66 10.59
CA SER A 11 13.36 -9.48 10.79
C SER A 11 12.72 -9.87 9.47
N VAL A 12 12.26 -11.11 9.38
CA VAL A 12 11.50 -11.63 8.25
C VAL A 12 10.30 -12.40 8.80
N GLN A 13 9.13 -12.07 8.31
CA GLN A 13 7.88 -12.72 8.64
C GLN A 13 7.15 -13.11 7.37
N ALA A 14 6.54 -14.29 7.36
CA ALA A 14 5.66 -14.73 6.29
C ALA A 14 4.46 -15.44 6.90
N ASP A 15 3.27 -15.10 6.42
CA ASP A 15 2.00 -15.63 6.87
C ASP A 15 1.22 -16.16 5.68
N VAL A 16 0.76 -17.40 5.75
CA VAL A 16 -0.13 -18.01 4.78
C VAL A 16 -1.49 -18.20 5.43
N TYR A 17 -2.54 -17.78 4.76
CA TYR A 17 -3.89 -17.87 5.31
C TYR A 17 -4.88 -18.42 4.29
N GLN A 18 -5.94 -19.02 4.83
CA GLN A 18 -7.12 -19.45 4.09
C GLN A 18 -8.35 -19.23 4.94
N ASN A 19 -9.28 -18.41 4.47
CA ASN A 19 -10.49 -18.03 5.17
C ASN A 19 -11.72 -18.33 4.32
N LYS A 20 -12.77 -18.80 4.99
CA LYS A 20 -14.12 -18.88 4.47
C LYS A 20 -14.96 -17.85 5.20
N ILE A 21 -15.55 -16.91 4.47
CA ILE A 21 -16.33 -15.83 5.05
C ILE A 21 -17.76 -15.96 4.54
N GLU A 22 -18.69 -16.09 5.48
CA GLU A 22 -20.12 -16.11 5.20
C GLU A 22 -20.73 -14.74 5.42
N ASN A 23 -21.74 -14.39 4.63
CA ASN A 23 -22.48 -13.13 4.73
C ASN A 23 -21.58 -11.87 4.64
N ARG A 24 -20.58 -11.90 3.76
CA ARG A 24 -19.70 -10.74 3.54
C ARG A 24 -20.48 -9.61 2.87
N ILE A 25 -20.53 -8.46 3.51
CA ILE A 25 -21.10 -7.25 2.93
C ILE A 25 -20.03 -6.52 2.13
N VAL A 26 -20.33 -6.22 0.87
CA VAL A 26 -19.48 -5.43 -0.03
C VAL A 26 -20.29 -4.26 -0.57
N CYS A 27 -19.61 -3.14 -0.84
CA CYS A 27 -20.21 -1.98 -1.49
C CYS A 27 -19.73 -1.92 -2.93
N LEU A 28 -20.63 -2.02 -3.87
CA LEU A 28 -20.33 -2.05 -5.31
C LEU A 28 -21.25 -1.09 -6.08
N PRO A 29 -20.80 -0.54 -7.21
CA PRO A 29 -21.68 0.20 -8.10
C PRO A 29 -22.70 -0.76 -8.71
N LEU A 30 -23.97 -0.33 -8.77
CA LEU A 30 -25.02 -1.07 -9.45
C LEU A 30 -24.75 -1.07 -10.97
N LYS A 31 -25.04 -2.22 -11.61
CA LYS A 31 -24.85 -2.42 -13.06
C LYS A 31 -25.48 -1.27 -13.86
N GLY A 32 -24.67 -0.63 -14.69
CA GLY A 32 -25.11 0.47 -15.57
C GLY A 32 -25.38 1.81 -14.87
N THR A 33 -25.03 1.95 -13.60
CA THR A 33 -25.19 3.21 -12.85
C THR A 33 -23.93 3.54 -12.04
N TYR A 34 -23.84 4.78 -11.56
CA TYR A 34 -22.79 5.21 -10.59
C TYR A 34 -23.27 5.16 -9.14
N THR A 35 -24.45 4.58 -8.91
CA THR A 35 -25.01 4.45 -7.57
C THR A 35 -24.40 3.26 -6.87
N TRP A 36 -23.81 3.48 -5.70
CA TRP A 36 -23.25 2.42 -4.88
C TRP A 36 -24.35 1.72 -4.07
N SER A 37 -24.31 0.42 -4.02
CA SER A 37 -25.20 -0.40 -3.22
C SER A 37 -24.45 -1.38 -2.36
N MET A 38 -25.00 -1.68 -1.19
CA MET A 38 -24.50 -2.75 -0.32
C MET A 38 -25.05 -4.07 -0.82
N MET A 39 -24.15 -5.01 -1.12
CA MET A 39 -24.50 -6.36 -1.54
C MET A 39 -23.98 -7.35 -0.48
N ASN A 40 -24.78 -8.36 -0.18
CA ASN A 40 -24.35 -9.46 0.67
C ASN A 40 -23.90 -10.63 -0.20
N TYR A 41 -22.61 -10.96 -0.13
CA TYR A 41 -22.10 -12.21 -0.67
C TYR A 41 -22.25 -13.30 0.39
N GLY A 42 -23.12 -14.27 0.11
CA GLY A 42 -23.42 -15.38 1.03
C GLY A 42 -22.17 -16.17 1.43
N TYR A 43 -21.22 -16.32 0.48
CA TYR A 43 -19.99 -17.06 0.71
C TYR A 43 -18.82 -16.52 -0.11
N THR A 44 -17.71 -16.21 0.55
CA THR A 44 -16.45 -15.86 -0.11
C THR A 44 -15.31 -16.74 0.40
N PHE A 45 -14.38 -17.04 -0.51
CA PHE A 45 -13.19 -17.83 -0.22
C PHE A 45 -11.95 -16.98 -0.44
N CYS A 46 -11.21 -16.75 0.63
CA CYS A 46 -10.02 -15.89 0.64
C CYS A 46 -8.81 -16.72 1.03
N ARG A 47 -7.75 -16.63 0.25
CA ARG A 47 -6.46 -17.25 0.55
C ARG A 47 -5.33 -16.32 0.13
N GLY A 48 -4.23 -16.37 0.83
CA GLY A 48 -3.11 -15.51 0.48
C GLY A 48 -1.84 -15.80 1.24
N LEU A 49 -0.82 -15.05 0.86
CA LEU A 49 0.49 -14.97 1.48
C LEU A 49 0.80 -13.50 1.77
N ASN A 50 1.16 -13.19 2.99
CA ASN A 50 1.79 -11.94 3.36
C ASN A 50 3.24 -12.20 3.71
N ALA A 51 4.14 -11.38 3.22
CA ALA A 51 5.54 -11.41 3.59
C ALA A 51 6.02 -10.01 3.96
N THR A 52 6.79 -9.92 5.03
CA THR A 52 7.42 -8.68 5.49
C THR A 52 8.89 -8.95 5.79
N ALA A 53 9.77 -8.11 5.26
CA ALA A 53 11.18 -8.15 5.57
C ALA A 53 11.62 -6.75 6.02
N GLN A 54 12.28 -6.68 7.17
CA GLN A 54 12.80 -5.43 7.71
C GLN A 54 14.27 -5.59 8.06
N GLY A 55 15.07 -4.60 7.67
CA GLY A 55 16.47 -4.49 8.06
C GLY A 55 16.75 -3.08 8.58
N ARG A 56 17.50 -2.99 9.66
CA ARG A 56 18.01 -1.72 10.20
C ARG A 56 19.48 -1.85 10.53
N TYR A 57 20.23 -0.87 10.12
CA TYR A 57 21.63 -0.69 10.49
C TYR A 57 21.81 0.66 11.18
N ASN A 58 22.51 0.67 12.30
CA ASN A 58 22.86 1.89 13.02
C ASN A 58 24.35 1.95 13.30
N SER A 59 24.95 3.10 13.06
CA SER A 59 26.30 3.45 13.47
C SER A 59 26.31 4.85 14.09
N ALA A 60 27.48 5.37 14.46
CA ALA A 60 27.57 6.69 15.10
C ALA A 60 26.98 7.82 14.22
N ASP A 61 27.24 7.81 12.91
CA ASP A 61 26.82 8.87 12.00
C ASP A 61 25.73 8.44 11.02
N TRP A 62 25.49 7.13 10.83
CA TRP A 62 24.62 6.59 9.81
C TRP A 62 23.53 5.70 10.36
N MET A 63 22.35 5.87 9.82
CA MET A 63 21.21 4.97 10.01
C MET A 63 20.68 4.55 8.64
N PHE A 64 20.52 3.25 8.45
CA PHE A 64 19.82 2.69 7.28
C PHE A 64 18.67 1.83 7.78
N SER A 65 17.49 2.02 7.20
CA SER A 65 16.33 1.16 7.44
C SER A 65 15.69 0.83 6.11
N LEU A 66 15.36 -0.44 5.92
CA LEU A 66 14.62 -0.93 4.76
C LEU A 66 13.49 -1.81 5.26
N LEU A 67 12.29 -1.55 4.78
CA LEU A 67 11.09 -2.35 5.00
C LEU A 67 10.52 -2.75 3.64
N GLY A 68 10.38 -4.04 3.42
CA GLY A 68 9.69 -4.60 2.26
C GLY A 68 8.44 -5.35 2.69
N THR A 69 7.33 -5.17 1.99
CA THR A 69 6.07 -5.88 2.18
C THR A 69 5.58 -6.45 0.86
N LEU A 70 5.03 -7.64 0.90
CA LEU A 70 4.41 -8.31 -0.23
C LEU A 70 3.12 -8.96 0.24
N THR A 71 2.03 -8.71 -0.47
CA THR A 71 0.75 -9.39 -0.29
C THR A 71 0.35 -10.01 -1.62
N TRP A 72 0.19 -11.32 -1.62
CA TRP A 72 -0.47 -12.06 -2.69
C TRP A 72 -1.74 -12.67 -2.16
N GLN A 73 -2.86 -12.43 -2.83
CA GLN A 73 -4.15 -12.92 -2.38
C GLN A 73 -5.05 -13.35 -3.53
N SER A 74 -5.96 -14.25 -3.23
CA SER A 74 -7.02 -14.68 -4.13
C SER A 74 -8.32 -14.70 -3.32
N ASP A 75 -9.13 -13.67 -3.52
CA ASP A 75 -10.45 -13.51 -2.90
C ASP A 75 -11.51 -13.73 -3.97
N VAL A 76 -12.31 -14.78 -3.83
CA VAL A 76 -13.31 -15.14 -4.85
C VAL A 76 -14.71 -15.28 -4.24
N ASN A 77 -15.71 -14.86 -5.02
CA ASN A 77 -17.11 -15.09 -4.69
C ASN A 77 -17.47 -16.57 -4.97
N ARG A 78 -18.07 -17.22 -3.98
CA ARG A 78 -18.54 -18.62 -4.05
C ARG A 78 -20.00 -18.75 -3.60
N THR A 79 -20.77 -17.67 -3.69
CA THR A 79 -22.13 -17.58 -3.14
C THR A 79 -23.10 -18.50 -3.89
N ASP A 80 -23.19 -18.36 -5.19
CA ASP A 80 -24.17 -19.07 -6.02
C ASP A 80 -23.49 -19.70 -7.24
N PRO A 81 -23.36 -21.02 -7.31
CA PRO A 81 -22.75 -21.71 -8.45
C PRO A 81 -23.50 -21.51 -9.78
N ASP A 82 -24.78 -21.18 -9.73
CA ASP A 82 -25.61 -20.98 -10.94
C ASP A 82 -25.51 -19.54 -11.48
N ASP A 83 -24.90 -18.63 -10.73
CA ASP A 83 -24.60 -17.26 -11.15
C ASP A 83 -23.24 -17.18 -11.88
N GLU A 84 -23.22 -17.46 -13.17
CA GLU A 84 -22.00 -17.44 -13.99
C GLU A 84 -21.33 -16.06 -14.04
N ASP A 85 -22.06 -14.97 -13.82
CA ASP A 85 -21.53 -13.60 -13.88
C ASP A 85 -20.61 -13.30 -12.67
N THR A 86 -20.91 -13.83 -11.51
CA THR A 86 -20.16 -13.49 -10.28
C THR A 86 -19.48 -14.69 -9.60
N TYR A 87 -19.93 -15.93 -9.89
CA TYR A 87 -19.35 -17.11 -9.27
C TYR A 87 -17.88 -17.31 -9.66
N ASN A 88 -17.05 -17.59 -8.68
CA ASN A 88 -15.62 -17.82 -8.85
C ASN A 88 -14.84 -16.60 -9.43
N LYS A 89 -15.46 -15.43 -9.47
CA LYS A 89 -14.81 -14.18 -9.87
C LYS A 89 -14.11 -13.52 -8.68
N PRO A 90 -13.03 -12.77 -8.92
CA PRO A 90 -12.37 -11.99 -7.87
C PRO A 90 -13.35 -11.00 -7.22
N ILE A 91 -13.20 -10.78 -5.92
CA ILE A 91 -13.94 -9.72 -5.24
C ILE A 91 -13.46 -8.36 -5.76
N CYS A 92 -14.41 -7.49 -6.12
CA CYS A 92 -14.10 -6.16 -6.63
C CYS A 92 -13.23 -5.36 -5.66
N TYR A 93 -12.34 -4.51 -6.21
CA TYR A 93 -11.37 -3.69 -5.49
C TYR A 93 -10.33 -4.47 -4.68
N SER A 94 -10.21 -5.78 -4.87
CA SER A 94 -9.22 -6.63 -4.21
C SER A 94 -8.10 -7.00 -5.19
N PRO A 95 -6.91 -6.34 -5.13
CA PRO A 95 -5.80 -6.68 -6.02
C PRO A 95 -5.22 -8.04 -5.65
N ALA A 96 -4.89 -8.86 -6.66
CA ALA A 96 -4.26 -10.16 -6.43
C ALA A 96 -2.81 -10.02 -5.92
N LEU A 97 -2.13 -8.92 -6.24
CA LEU A 97 -0.76 -8.64 -5.83
C LEU A 97 -0.61 -7.17 -5.43
N SER A 98 -0.01 -6.94 -4.28
CA SER A 98 0.48 -5.63 -3.88
C SER A 98 1.83 -5.75 -3.18
N SER A 99 2.67 -4.74 -3.32
CA SER A 99 3.97 -4.69 -2.64
C SER A 99 4.35 -3.27 -2.28
N GLY A 100 5.11 -3.13 -1.21
CA GLY A 100 5.64 -1.87 -0.75
C GLY A 100 7.10 -1.99 -0.34
N ILE A 101 7.88 -0.94 -0.60
CA ILE A 101 9.25 -0.81 -0.12
C ILE A 101 9.40 0.57 0.48
N THR A 102 9.83 0.64 1.73
CA THR A 102 10.19 1.90 2.38
C THR A 102 11.63 1.85 2.79
N SER A 103 12.42 2.83 2.36
CA SER A 103 13.81 3.00 2.76
C SER A 103 14.00 4.32 3.50
N VAL A 104 14.83 4.30 4.53
CA VAL A 104 15.24 5.49 5.27
C VAL A 104 16.76 5.48 5.39
N ILE A 105 17.39 6.55 4.98
CA ILE A 105 18.81 6.80 5.09
C ILE A 105 18.99 8.04 5.94
N GLY A 106 19.58 7.90 7.11
CA GLY A 106 19.93 9.00 8.00
C GLY A 106 21.43 9.21 8.05
N TRP A 107 21.85 10.44 7.95
CA TRP A 107 23.22 10.88 8.17
C TRP A 107 23.25 12.12 9.05
N ARG A 108 23.67 11.94 10.29
CA ARG A 108 23.65 13.02 11.30
C ARG A 108 22.28 13.69 11.39
N ASN A 109 22.17 14.92 10.90
CA ASN A 109 20.97 15.75 10.96
C ASN A 109 20.11 15.67 9.69
N LEU A 110 20.54 14.91 8.68
CA LEU A 110 19.86 14.77 7.40
C LEU A 110 19.24 13.36 7.30
N GLN A 111 18.01 13.29 6.84
CA GLN A 111 17.31 12.02 6.61
C GLN A 111 16.58 12.05 5.27
N LEU A 112 16.85 11.06 4.44
CA LEU A 112 16.11 10.77 3.22
C LEU A 112 15.22 9.55 3.45
N SER A 113 13.94 9.68 3.20
CA SER A 113 12.96 8.59 3.19
C SER A 113 12.38 8.45 1.80
N THR A 114 12.30 7.23 1.30
CA THR A 114 11.67 6.89 0.02
C THR A 114 10.69 5.77 0.23
N SER A 115 9.48 5.91 -0.31
CA SER A 115 8.44 4.90 -0.29
C SER A 115 8.05 4.55 -1.72
N TYR A 116 8.02 3.27 -2.03
CA TYR A 116 7.50 2.71 -3.27
C TYR A 116 6.30 1.83 -2.96
N LEU A 117 5.23 1.99 -3.73
CA LEU A 117 4.02 1.18 -3.67
C LEU A 117 3.68 0.66 -5.06
N TYR A 118 3.44 -0.63 -5.16
CA TYR A 118 2.83 -1.28 -6.31
C TYR A 118 1.47 -1.86 -5.92
N VAL A 119 0.45 -1.60 -6.72
CA VAL A 119 -0.87 -2.22 -6.61
C VAL A 119 -1.24 -2.81 -7.95
N GLY A 120 -1.51 -4.11 -7.95
CA GLY A 120 -1.87 -4.87 -9.15
C GLY A 120 -3.26 -4.52 -9.68
N GLU A 121 -3.58 -5.10 -10.82
CA GLU A 121 -4.88 -5.03 -11.45
C GLU A 121 -5.98 -5.51 -10.50
N ARG A 122 -7.15 -4.87 -10.57
CA ARG A 122 -8.33 -5.22 -9.76
C ARG A 122 -9.62 -4.91 -10.50
N MET A 123 -10.56 -5.82 -10.47
CA MET A 123 -11.91 -5.58 -10.96
C MET A 123 -12.60 -4.50 -10.11
N TRP A 124 -13.43 -3.67 -10.73
CA TRP A 124 -14.25 -2.72 -10.01
C TRP A 124 -15.76 -3.02 -10.16
N SER A 125 -16.15 -3.85 -11.14
CA SER A 125 -17.53 -4.27 -11.41
C SER A 125 -17.55 -5.65 -12.07
N TYR A 126 -18.69 -6.31 -12.05
CA TYR A 126 -18.95 -7.55 -12.80
C TYR A 126 -19.81 -7.31 -14.05
N ALA A 127 -20.08 -6.07 -14.40
CA ALA A 127 -20.94 -5.73 -15.54
C ALA A 127 -20.27 -6.07 -16.88
N ASP A 128 -18.96 -5.88 -16.96
CA ASP A 128 -18.15 -6.16 -18.14
C ASP A 128 -16.80 -6.76 -17.70
N PRO A 129 -16.25 -7.77 -18.41
CA PRO A 129 -14.91 -8.28 -18.16
C PRO A 129 -13.80 -7.22 -18.27
N GLU A 130 -14.03 -6.12 -18.98
CA GLU A 130 -13.12 -4.99 -19.12
C GLU A 130 -13.23 -3.97 -17.96
N ASP A 131 -14.14 -4.20 -17.02
CA ASP A 131 -14.32 -3.36 -15.82
C ASP A 131 -13.16 -3.57 -14.82
N VAL A 132 -11.96 -3.25 -15.23
CA VAL A 132 -10.71 -3.37 -14.45
C VAL A 132 -10.04 -2.03 -14.26
N LEU A 133 -9.50 -1.83 -13.05
CA LEU A 133 -8.57 -0.76 -12.75
C LEU A 133 -7.16 -1.26 -13.05
N THR A 134 -6.44 -0.51 -13.88
CA THR A 134 -5.05 -0.81 -14.23
C THR A 134 -4.13 -0.86 -13.02
N PRO A 135 -3.08 -1.70 -13.03
CA PRO A 135 -2.06 -1.65 -11.99
C PRO A 135 -1.34 -0.30 -12.02
N TYR A 136 -0.83 0.13 -10.88
CA TYR A 136 -0.06 1.36 -10.77
C TYR A 136 1.11 1.25 -9.81
N ASN A 137 2.05 2.19 -9.97
CA ASN A 137 3.20 2.39 -9.11
C ASN A 137 3.16 3.81 -8.52
N ASN A 138 3.52 3.96 -7.27
CA ASN A 138 3.73 5.27 -6.67
C ASN A 138 5.08 5.32 -5.96
N ILE A 139 5.81 6.42 -6.14
CA ILE A 139 7.05 6.71 -5.42
C ILE A 139 6.92 8.07 -4.73
N ASP A 140 7.05 8.05 -3.41
CA ASP A 140 7.14 9.26 -2.61
C ASP A 140 8.54 9.42 -2.04
N MET A 141 9.03 10.66 -1.98
CA MET A 141 10.32 10.99 -1.39
C MET A 141 10.18 12.11 -0.37
N LYS A 142 10.95 12.00 0.71
CA LYS A 142 10.97 12.97 1.80
C LYS A 142 12.40 13.22 2.26
N LEU A 143 12.85 14.47 2.18
CA LEU A 143 14.13 14.90 2.70
C LEU A 143 13.91 15.81 3.93
N THR A 144 14.43 15.39 5.07
CA THR A 144 14.30 16.11 6.33
C THR A 144 15.67 16.51 6.85
N TYR A 145 15.81 17.77 7.23
CA TYR A 145 16.98 18.29 7.95
C TYR A 145 16.54 18.88 9.28
N THR A 146 17.21 18.51 10.36
CA THR A 146 16.93 19.02 11.71
C THR A 146 18.21 19.53 12.34
N HIS A 147 18.21 20.77 12.81
CA HIS A 147 19.35 21.38 13.49
C HIS A 147 18.96 21.87 14.88
N HIS A 148 19.81 21.61 15.86
CA HIS A 148 19.61 22.04 17.23
C HIS A 148 20.50 23.24 17.56
N ILE A 149 19.89 24.34 18.03
CA ILE A 149 20.56 25.55 18.47
C ILE A 149 20.24 25.73 19.96
N GLY A 150 21.12 25.24 20.81
CA GLY A 150 20.86 25.25 22.25
C GLY A 150 19.69 24.33 22.60
N LYS A 151 18.59 24.88 23.13
CA LYS A 151 17.36 24.16 23.46
C LYS A 151 16.33 24.17 22.31
N THR A 152 16.60 24.93 21.26
CA THR A 152 15.66 25.07 20.12
C THR A 152 16.02 24.11 19.02
N ALA A 153 15.03 23.42 18.48
CA ALA A 153 15.15 22.59 17.26
C ALA A 153 14.54 23.34 16.07
N VAL A 154 15.29 23.46 14.98
CA VAL A 154 14.80 24.02 13.71
C VAL A 154 14.87 22.92 12.67
N GLY A 155 13.76 22.66 11.99
CA GLY A 155 13.66 21.63 10.97
C GLY A 155 13.09 22.14 9.67
N ALA A 156 13.56 21.56 8.56
CA ALA A 156 13.00 21.74 7.23
C ALA A 156 12.74 20.35 6.62
N CYS A 157 11.60 20.20 5.99
CA CYS A 157 11.21 18.96 5.34
C CYS A 157 10.66 19.27 3.95
N LEU A 158 11.26 18.68 2.91
CA LEU A 158 10.79 18.70 1.54
C LEU A 158 10.20 17.34 1.21
N GLU A 159 8.95 17.32 0.78
CA GLU A 159 8.24 16.12 0.34
C GLU A 159 7.89 16.24 -1.14
N VAL A 160 8.09 15.16 -1.89
CA VAL A 160 7.66 15.00 -3.27
C VAL A 160 6.79 13.76 -3.28
N CYS A 161 5.49 13.93 -3.54
CA CYS A 161 4.55 12.83 -3.69
C CYS A 161 4.33 12.54 -5.17
N ASP A 162 4.17 11.28 -5.49
CA ASP A 162 4.03 10.77 -6.86
C ASP A 162 5.15 11.27 -7.79
N LEU A 163 6.38 10.85 -7.48
CA LEU A 163 7.58 11.23 -8.25
C LEU A 163 7.49 10.82 -9.72
N LEU A 164 6.77 9.72 -10.03
CA LEU A 164 6.61 9.20 -11.40
C LEU A 164 5.56 9.98 -12.19
N ASP A 165 4.67 10.76 -11.51
CA ASP A 165 3.53 11.45 -12.11
C ASP A 165 2.59 10.49 -12.86
N GLU A 166 2.40 9.30 -12.27
CA GLU A 166 1.60 8.23 -12.88
C GLU A 166 0.12 8.53 -12.69
N GLN A 167 -0.63 8.50 -13.80
CA GLN A 167 -2.08 8.70 -13.74
C GLN A 167 -2.77 7.40 -13.36
N TYR A 168 -3.34 7.34 -12.17
CA TYR A 168 -4.06 6.18 -11.69
C TYR A 168 -5.35 6.55 -10.95
N GLU A 169 -6.21 5.56 -10.76
CA GLU A 169 -7.50 5.70 -10.10
C GLU A 169 -7.67 4.64 -9.02
N HIS A 170 -8.23 5.02 -7.88
CA HIS A 170 -8.70 4.07 -6.87
C HIS A 170 -10.14 3.66 -7.12
N ILE A 171 -10.92 4.56 -7.66
CA ILE A 171 -12.30 4.39 -8.07
C ILE A 171 -12.39 4.89 -9.51
N PRO A 172 -13.07 4.20 -10.42
CA PRO A 172 -13.20 4.62 -11.82
C PRO A 172 -13.66 6.07 -11.94
N ARG A 173 -13.00 6.85 -12.78
CA ARG A 173 -13.27 8.27 -13.06
C ARG A 173 -12.96 9.23 -11.89
N TYR A 174 -12.25 8.77 -10.89
CA TYR A 174 -11.70 9.60 -9.81
C TYR A 174 -10.18 9.54 -9.86
N PRO A 175 -9.55 10.34 -10.74
CA PRO A 175 -8.09 10.35 -10.85
C PRO A 175 -7.46 10.83 -9.55
N MET A 176 -6.37 10.21 -9.18
CA MET A 176 -5.58 10.63 -8.03
C MET A 176 -4.76 11.88 -8.38
N PRO A 177 -4.41 12.71 -7.39
CA PRO A 177 -3.52 13.84 -7.62
C PRO A 177 -2.19 13.35 -8.19
N GLY A 178 -1.70 14.00 -9.26
CA GLY A 178 -0.37 13.77 -9.80
C GLY A 178 0.73 14.34 -8.90
N ARG A 179 1.93 14.44 -9.42
CA ARG A 179 3.10 14.90 -8.69
C ARG A 179 2.86 16.22 -7.97
N ASN A 180 3.14 16.22 -6.68
CA ASN A 180 3.00 17.42 -5.86
C ASN A 180 4.18 17.58 -4.89
N TYR A 181 4.40 18.82 -4.42
CA TYR A 181 5.51 19.20 -3.58
C TYR A 181 5.01 19.87 -2.31
N LYS A 182 5.62 19.57 -1.18
CA LYS A 182 5.30 20.18 0.10
C LYS A 182 6.57 20.54 0.84
N LEU A 183 6.66 21.79 1.31
CA LEU A 183 7.70 22.26 2.20
C LEU A 183 7.12 22.52 3.58
N THR A 184 7.72 21.92 4.60
CA THR A 184 7.33 22.12 6.00
C THR A 184 8.52 22.66 6.79
N LEU A 185 8.32 23.74 7.52
CA LEU A 185 9.29 24.29 8.46
C LEU A 185 8.77 24.06 9.89
N THR A 186 9.64 23.56 10.77
CA THR A 186 9.31 23.27 12.16
C THR A 186 10.24 24.04 13.10
N PHE A 187 9.65 24.58 14.18
CA PHE A 187 10.37 25.26 15.25
C PHE A 187 9.90 24.64 16.57
N GLY A 188 10.81 24.09 17.34
CA GLY A 188 10.57 23.51 18.65
C GLY A 188 11.41 24.21 19.71
N ILE A 189 10.89 24.43 20.92
CA ILE A 189 11.53 25.04 22.08
C ILE A 189 11.66 23.99 23.19
#